data_51094baf8f08185515cb139d085d86a6
#
_entry.id   51094baf8f08185515cb139d085d86a6
#
_cell.length_a   1.000
_cell.length_b   1.000
_cell.length_c   1.000
_cell.angle_alpha   90.00
_cell.angle_beta   90.00
_cell.angle_gamma   90.00
#
_symmetry.space_group_name_H-M   'P 1'
#
loop_
_entity.id
_entity.type
_entity.pdbx_description
1 polymer ?
#
loop_
_entity_poly.entity_id
_entity_poly.type
_entity_poly.pdbx_seq_one_letter_code
_entity_poly.pdbx_strand_id
1 'polypeptide(L)'
;QPVRAYVGEMNRVGYINGSFVHSITPAISTPLKANIVLLPGDGIGPEIVTQAQRVLEAVATTFGHQFEFSSHMIGGIAIDTGGDPLPQETIDACRSSHAILLGAVGGPKWDDPSAKTRPEAGLLKIRKELGLFANLRPICLFDELLDASPLRRDIIEGTDILFLRELTGGIYFGEP
;
A
#
# COMPACT_ATOMS: atom_id res chain seq x y z
N GLN A 1 14.12 4.70 15.85
CA GLN A 1 13.57 5.86 15.12
C GLN A 1 12.26 5.42 14.51
N PRO A 2 11.18 6.20 14.61
CA PRO A 2 9.91 5.80 14.03
C PRO A 2 10.05 5.68 12.52
N VAL A 3 9.44 4.63 11.96
CA VAL A 3 9.20 4.52 10.53
C VAL A 3 8.45 5.78 10.11
N ARG A 4 9.14 6.73 9.51
CA ARG A 4 8.48 7.88 8.91
C ARG A 4 7.80 7.36 7.65
N ALA A 5 6.48 7.24 7.69
CA ALA A 5 5.72 7.23 6.47
C ALA A 5 6.08 8.54 5.73
N TYR A 6 6.93 8.47 4.75
CA TYR A 6 7.16 9.56 3.83
C TYR A 6 5.91 9.62 2.95
N VAL A 7 4.94 10.38 3.40
CA VAL A 7 4.08 11.07 2.47
C VAL A 7 5.01 12.10 1.85
N GLY A 8 5.50 11.84 0.65
CA GLY A 8 6.29 12.81 -0.08
C GLY A 8 5.55 14.14 -0.01
N GLU A 9 6.28 15.22 0.23
CA GLU A 9 5.71 16.56 0.22
C GLU A 9 4.87 16.69 -1.05
N MET A 10 3.54 16.59 -0.88
CA MET A 10 2.59 17.10 -1.86
C MET A 10 2.67 18.62 -1.81
N ASN A 11 3.82 19.14 -2.18
CA ASN A 11 4.03 20.56 -2.33
C ASN A 11 3.49 20.99 -3.68
N ARG A 12 2.37 21.68 -3.59
CA ARG A 12 1.68 22.49 -4.58
C ARG A 12 0.72 21.74 -5.51
N VAL A 13 -0.42 21.46 -4.93
CA VAL A 13 -1.66 21.54 -5.68
C VAL A 13 -1.89 23.02 -5.99
N GLY A 14 -1.57 23.46 -7.20
CA GLY A 14 -1.89 24.78 -7.68
C GLY A 14 -3.28 24.76 -8.29
N TYR A 15 -4.23 25.50 -7.73
CA TYR A 15 -5.48 25.82 -8.40
C TYR A 15 -5.20 26.88 -9.48
N ILE A 16 -5.33 26.51 -10.74
CA ILE A 16 -5.37 27.45 -11.84
C ILE A 16 -6.66 27.21 -12.61
N ASN A 17 -7.56 28.23 -12.60
CA ASN A 17 -8.80 28.27 -13.36
C ASN A 17 -9.79 27.11 -13.12
N GLY A 18 -9.95 26.64 -11.86
CA GLY A 18 -10.98 25.67 -11.51
C GLY A 18 -10.71 24.23 -11.98
N SER A 19 -9.52 23.96 -12.50
CA SER A 19 -9.11 22.61 -12.89
C SER A 19 -7.87 22.19 -12.11
N PHE A 20 -7.90 20.97 -11.56
CA PHE A 20 -6.73 20.29 -11.03
C PHE A 20 -5.76 20.04 -12.19
N VAL A 21 -4.76 20.87 -12.34
CA VAL A 21 -3.64 20.53 -13.20
C VAL A 21 -2.72 19.64 -12.36
N HIS A 22 -2.77 18.35 -12.58
CA HIS A 22 -1.69 17.45 -12.22
C HIS A 22 -0.47 17.81 -13.08
N SER A 23 0.15 18.95 -12.83
CA SER A 23 1.50 19.16 -13.30
C SER A 23 2.39 18.32 -12.39
N ILE A 24 2.62 17.09 -12.80
CA ILE A 24 3.76 16.32 -12.32
C ILE A 24 4.99 17.01 -12.89
N THR A 25 5.32 18.17 -12.34
CA THR A 25 6.65 18.73 -12.53
C THR A 25 7.55 17.87 -11.64
N PRO A 26 8.51 17.13 -12.19
CA PRO A 26 9.42 16.34 -11.37
C PRO A 26 10.30 17.30 -10.56
N ALA A 27 9.83 17.67 -9.38
CA ALA A 27 10.63 18.43 -8.41
C ALA A 27 11.63 17.53 -7.67
N ILE A 28 11.84 16.29 -8.12
CA ILE A 28 12.87 15.41 -7.57
C ILE A 28 14.10 15.54 -8.47
N SER A 29 14.88 16.58 -8.23
CA SER A 29 16.17 16.81 -8.91
C SER A 29 17.31 15.93 -8.38
N THR A 30 17.08 15.16 -7.32
CA THR A 30 18.08 14.27 -6.70
C THR A 30 17.67 12.81 -6.81
N PRO A 31 18.58 11.92 -7.26
CA PRO A 31 18.35 10.48 -7.23
C PRO A 31 17.99 9.98 -5.83
N LEU A 32 16.86 9.28 -5.73
CA LEU A 32 16.43 8.67 -4.48
C LEU A 32 17.05 7.28 -4.34
N LYS A 33 17.56 6.97 -3.14
CA LYS A 33 17.94 5.60 -2.76
C LYS A 33 16.95 5.10 -1.72
N ALA A 34 16.36 3.94 -1.97
CA ALA A 34 15.38 3.37 -1.05
C ALA A 34 15.43 1.84 -1.01
N ASN A 35 15.33 1.30 0.19
CA ASN A 35 15.13 -0.13 0.43
C ASN A 35 13.62 -0.35 0.55
N ILE A 36 13.09 -1.24 -0.29
CA ILE A 36 11.66 -1.52 -0.38
C ILE A 36 11.44 -3.00 -0.03
N VAL A 37 10.65 -3.23 1.01
CA VAL A 37 10.23 -4.60 1.36
C VAL A 37 9.03 -4.98 0.50
N LEU A 38 9.12 -6.13 -0.15
CA LEU A 38 8.03 -6.75 -0.87
C LEU A 38 7.37 -7.80 0.02
N LEU A 39 6.06 -7.68 0.21
CA LEU A 39 5.22 -8.64 0.91
C LEU A 39 4.18 -9.19 -0.08
N PRO A 40 4.53 -10.18 -0.92
CA PRO A 40 3.59 -10.71 -1.92
C PRO A 40 2.32 -11.26 -1.27
N GLY A 41 2.46 -11.98 -0.15
CA GLY A 41 1.35 -12.61 0.54
C GLY A 41 0.77 -13.78 -0.25
N ASP A 42 -0.57 -13.82 -0.37
CA ASP A 42 -1.34 -14.98 -0.79
C ASP A 42 -2.05 -14.77 -2.15
N GLY A 43 -2.54 -15.85 -2.73
CA GLY A 43 -3.42 -15.83 -3.91
C GLY A 43 -2.82 -15.08 -5.09
N ILE A 44 -3.48 -14.01 -5.52
CA ILE A 44 -3.03 -13.14 -6.63
C ILE A 44 -1.83 -12.25 -6.26
N GLY A 45 -1.49 -12.16 -4.96
CA GLY A 45 -0.48 -11.24 -4.43
C GLY A 45 0.88 -11.34 -5.10
N PRO A 46 1.49 -12.54 -5.26
CA PRO A 46 2.78 -12.69 -5.93
C PRO A 46 2.78 -12.15 -7.37
N GLU A 47 1.69 -12.38 -8.11
CA GLU A 47 1.55 -11.92 -9.49
C GLU A 47 1.52 -10.38 -9.57
N ILE A 48 0.66 -9.74 -8.77
CA ILE A 48 0.52 -8.27 -8.79
C ILE A 48 1.77 -7.57 -8.26
N VAL A 49 2.41 -8.10 -7.21
CA VAL A 49 3.64 -7.51 -6.66
C VAL A 49 4.78 -7.58 -7.67
N THR A 50 4.89 -8.69 -8.42
CA THR A 50 5.88 -8.79 -9.49
C THR A 50 5.69 -7.70 -10.55
N GLN A 51 4.45 -7.41 -10.96
CA GLN A 51 4.21 -6.34 -11.93
C GLN A 51 4.48 -4.95 -11.33
N ALA A 52 4.09 -4.73 -10.08
CA ALA A 52 4.37 -3.47 -9.40
C ALA A 52 5.87 -3.22 -9.22
N GLN A 53 6.65 -4.26 -8.90
CA GLN A 53 8.11 -4.18 -8.84
C GLN A 53 8.71 -3.76 -10.20
N ARG A 54 8.26 -4.37 -11.31
CA ARG A 54 8.70 -3.98 -12.67
C ARG A 54 8.43 -2.52 -12.98
N VAL A 55 7.29 -1.98 -12.53
CA VAL A 55 6.98 -0.54 -12.68
C VAL A 55 7.97 0.30 -11.88
N LEU A 56 8.25 -0.07 -10.63
CA LEU A 56 9.22 0.65 -9.78
C LEU A 56 10.64 0.61 -10.39
N GLU A 57 11.06 -0.51 -10.96
CA GLU A 57 12.34 -0.65 -11.66
C GLU A 57 12.42 0.25 -12.90
N ALA A 58 11.32 0.33 -13.66
CA ALA A 58 11.24 1.24 -14.81
C ALA A 58 11.30 2.71 -14.39
N VAL A 59 10.61 3.08 -13.31
CA VAL A 59 10.68 4.42 -12.72
C VAL A 59 12.10 4.73 -12.23
N ALA A 60 12.74 3.78 -11.53
CA ALA A 60 14.11 3.93 -11.05
C ALA A 60 15.07 4.21 -12.21
N THR A 61 14.96 3.43 -13.27
CA THR A 61 15.80 3.58 -14.47
C THR A 61 15.55 4.93 -15.16
N THR A 62 14.28 5.31 -15.31
CA THR A 62 13.89 6.53 -16.04
C THR A 62 14.32 7.82 -15.32
N PHE A 63 14.22 7.82 -13.99
CA PHE A 63 14.49 9.00 -13.17
C PHE A 63 15.82 8.95 -12.38
N GLY A 64 16.65 7.92 -12.62
CA GLY A 64 17.95 7.78 -11.98
C GLY A 64 17.89 7.40 -10.51
N HIS A 65 16.78 6.79 -10.04
CA HIS A 65 16.65 6.31 -8.68
C HIS A 65 17.35 4.96 -8.48
N GLN A 66 17.59 4.59 -7.22
CA GLN A 66 18.18 3.30 -6.83
C GLN A 66 17.27 2.65 -5.79
N PHE A 67 16.55 1.60 -6.20
CA PHE A 67 15.68 0.83 -5.31
C PHE A 67 16.28 -0.56 -5.08
N GLU A 68 16.40 -0.93 -3.81
CA GLU A 68 16.79 -2.28 -3.40
C GLU A 68 15.54 -2.98 -2.88
N PHE A 69 15.27 -4.19 -3.38
CA PHE A 69 14.09 -4.96 -3.03
C PHE A 69 14.47 -6.18 -2.21
N SER A 70 13.73 -6.42 -1.12
CA SER A 70 13.79 -7.67 -0.36
C SER A 70 12.39 -8.24 -0.18
N SER A 71 12.22 -9.55 -0.39
CA SER A 71 10.93 -10.22 -0.31
C SER A 71 10.82 -11.01 0.98
N HIS A 72 9.68 -10.84 1.69
CA HIS A 72 9.40 -11.50 2.95
C HIS A 72 7.98 -12.07 2.98
N MET A 73 7.74 -13.05 3.86
CA MET A 73 6.46 -13.73 3.96
C MET A 73 5.49 -13.01 4.89
N ILE A 74 4.21 -13.01 4.50
CA ILE A 74 3.07 -12.55 5.30
C ILE A 74 1.83 -13.36 4.91
N GLY A 75 0.88 -13.51 5.81
CA GLY A 75 -0.40 -14.12 5.52
C GLY A 75 -0.39 -15.64 5.61
N GLY A 76 -1.19 -16.28 4.75
CA GLY A 76 -1.38 -17.72 4.74
C GLY A 76 -0.11 -18.49 4.36
N ILE A 77 0.69 -17.99 3.44
CA ILE A 77 1.98 -18.61 3.10
C ILE A 77 2.94 -18.62 4.29
N ALA A 78 2.91 -17.59 5.12
CA ALA A 78 3.72 -17.54 6.34
C ALA A 78 3.21 -18.53 7.39
N ILE A 79 1.88 -18.71 7.53
CA ILE A 79 1.27 -19.73 8.40
C ILE A 79 1.72 -21.13 7.94
N ASP A 80 1.63 -21.43 6.65
CA ASP A 80 2.01 -22.74 6.11
C ASP A 80 3.48 -23.09 6.35
N THR A 81 4.33 -22.08 6.38
CA THR A 81 5.78 -22.26 6.49
C THR A 81 6.25 -22.33 7.95
N GLY A 82 5.70 -21.47 8.81
CA GLY A 82 6.19 -21.29 10.19
C GLY A 82 5.10 -21.15 11.25
N GLY A 83 3.81 -21.23 10.91
CA GLY A 83 2.69 -21.14 11.85
C GLY A 83 2.33 -19.71 12.30
N ASP A 84 3.13 -18.70 11.96
CA ASP A 84 2.86 -17.29 12.30
C ASP A 84 2.53 -16.52 11.02
N PRO A 85 1.37 -15.85 10.91
CA PRO A 85 0.99 -15.06 9.74
C PRO A 85 1.90 -13.85 9.50
N LEU A 86 2.70 -13.45 10.46
CA LEU A 86 3.69 -12.38 10.34
C LEU A 86 4.94 -12.72 11.17
N PRO A 87 5.94 -13.39 10.57
CA PRO A 87 7.20 -13.72 11.23
C PRO A 87 7.95 -12.48 11.74
N GLN A 88 8.71 -12.64 12.82
CA GLN A 88 9.50 -11.55 13.39
C GLN A 88 10.52 -10.98 12.40
N GLU A 89 11.14 -11.83 11.59
CA GLU A 89 12.05 -11.41 10.53
C GLU A 89 11.39 -10.43 9.54
N THR A 90 10.13 -10.67 9.17
CA THR A 90 9.37 -9.76 8.31
C THR A 90 9.14 -8.41 8.99
N ILE A 91 8.81 -8.40 10.28
CA ILE A 91 8.64 -7.15 11.05
C ILE A 91 9.94 -6.35 11.07
N ASP A 92 11.05 -7.00 11.33
CA ASP A 92 12.36 -6.35 11.46
C ASP A 92 12.83 -5.79 10.10
N ALA A 93 12.61 -6.53 9.02
CA ALA A 93 12.86 -6.05 7.66
C ALA A 93 12.00 -4.82 7.33
N CYS A 94 10.71 -4.86 7.65
CA CYS A 94 9.80 -3.74 7.43
C CYS A 94 10.20 -2.50 8.23
N ARG A 95 10.63 -2.66 9.50
CA ARG A 95 11.09 -1.55 10.34
C ARG A 95 12.35 -0.87 9.81
N SER A 96 13.21 -1.61 9.16
CA SER A 96 14.47 -1.10 8.60
C SER A 96 14.33 -0.56 7.17
N SER A 97 13.19 -0.77 6.53
CA SER A 97 12.94 -0.34 5.15
C SER A 97 12.43 1.10 5.06
N HIS A 98 12.51 1.68 3.86
CA HIS A 98 11.95 2.99 3.55
C HIS A 98 10.47 2.91 3.13
N ALA A 99 10.09 1.79 2.51
CA ALA A 99 8.73 1.53 2.05
C ALA A 99 8.41 0.04 2.05
N ILE A 100 7.13 -0.28 2.08
CA ILE A 100 6.62 -1.65 2.01
C ILE A 100 5.60 -1.71 0.89
N LEU A 101 5.77 -2.68 -0.01
CA LEU A 101 4.80 -2.99 -1.06
C LEU A 101 4.10 -4.31 -0.70
N LEU A 102 2.84 -4.20 -0.32
CA LEU A 102 2.00 -5.33 0.08
C LEU A 102 1.10 -5.74 -1.09
N GLY A 103 1.06 -7.04 -1.36
CA GLY A 103 0.16 -7.64 -2.36
C GLY A 103 -1.22 -7.95 -1.79
N ALA A 104 -1.52 -9.22 -1.56
CA ALA A 104 -2.78 -9.68 -1.04
C ALA A 104 -2.58 -10.65 0.14
N VAL A 105 -3.52 -10.65 1.09
CA VAL A 105 -3.46 -11.54 2.26
C VAL A 105 -4.79 -12.25 2.38
N GLY A 106 -4.74 -13.58 2.61
CA GLY A 106 -5.90 -14.43 2.77
C GLY A 106 -6.29 -15.19 1.50
N GLY A 107 -7.21 -16.10 1.67
CA GLY A 107 -7.75 -16.93 0.59
C GLY A 107 -8.53 -18.13 1.11
N PRO A 108 -9.30 -18.82 0.24
CA PRO A 108 -10.20 -19.90 0.64
C PRO A 108 -9.54 -21.03 1.43
N LYS A 109 -8.24 -21.25 1.22
CA LYS A 109 -7.47 -22.28 1.92
C LYS A 109 -7.44 -22.08 3.45
N TRP A 110 -7.50 -20.85 3.92
CA TRP A 110 -7.39 -20.46 5.33
C TRP A 110 -8.68 -19.93 5.94
N ASP A 111 -9.83 -20.11 5.24
CA ASP A 111 -11.14 -19.62 5.67
C ASP A 111 -11.84 -20.48 6.73
N ASP A 112 -11.16 -21.53 7.25
CA ASP A 112 -11.73 -22.38 8.30
C ASP A 112 -12.05 -21.55 9.55
N PRO A 113 -13.34 -21.46 9.98
CA PRO A 113 -13.74 -20.74 11.17
C PRO A 113 -13.12 -21.26 12.47
N SER A 114 -12.70 -22.54 12.49
CA SER A 114 -12.08 -23.19 13.65
C SER A 114 -10.56 -22.99 13.73
N ALA A 115 -9.95 -22.39 12.70
CA ALA A 115 -8.52 -22.15 12.67
C ALA A 115 -8.08 -21.22 13.82
N LYS A 116 -6.98 -21.59 14.50
CA LYS A 116 -6.44 -20.82 15.63
C LYS A 116 -5.91 -19.44 15.19
N THR A 117 -5.47 -19.31 13.96
CA THR A 117 -4.97 -18.07 13.38
C THR A 117 -5.38 -17.96 11.93
N ARG A 118 -5.52 -16.73 11.46
CA ARG A 118 -5.89 -16.41 10.07
C ARG A 118 -4.86 -15.49 9.44
N PRO A 119 -4.73 -15.51 8.13
CA PRO A 119 -3.83 -14.61 7.40
C PRO A 119 -4.00 -13.14 7.76
N GLU A 120 -5.24 -12.69 7.93
CA GLU A 120 -5.60 -11.31 8.26
C GLU A 120 -5.03 -10.84 9.61
N ALA A 121 -4.78 -11.76 10.53
CA ALA A 121 -4.11 -11.43 11.80
C ALA A 121 -2.71 -10.88 11.57
N GLY A 122 -2.00 -11.34 10.53
CA GLY A 122 -0.72 -10.77 10.10
C GLY A 122 -0.83 -9.33 9.64
N LEU A 123 -1.91 -9.00 8.89
CA LEU A 123 -2.16 -7.64 8.44
C LEU A 123 -2.48 -6.69 9.60
N LEU A 124 -3.24 -7.13 10.58
CA LEU A 124 -3.52 -6.34 11.78
C LEU A 124 -2.26 -6.15 12.63
N LYS A 125 -1.48 -7.22 12.80
CA LYS A 125 -0.22 -7.20 13.56
C LYS A 125 0.78 -6.22 12.93
N ILE A 126 1.00 -6.24 11.61
CA ILE A 126 1.96 -5.34 10.96
C ILE A 126 1.55 -3.87 11.10
N ARG A 127 0.25 -3.56 11.01
CA ARG A 127 -0.26 -2.20 11.23
C ARG A 127 0.08 -1.69 12.63
N LYS A 128 -0.16 -2.51 13.65
CA LYS A 128 0.15 -2.18 15.04
C LYS A 128 1.66 -2.03 15.27
N GLU A 129 2.45 -2.99 14.80
CA GLU A 129 3.91 -3.04 15.00
C GLU A 129 4.66 -1.88 14.33
N LEU A 130 4.12 -1.36 13.24
CA LEU A 130 4.71 -0.24 12.48
C LEU A 130 4.01 1.11 12.75
N GLY A 131 2.97 1.14 13.57
CA GLY A 131 2.21 2.36 13.85
C GLY A 131 1.48 2.93 12.64
N LEU A 132 0.98 2.08 11.75
CA LEU A 132 0.27 2.49 10.53
C LEU A 132 -1.18 2.85 10.86
N PHE A 133 -1.42 4.09 11.26
CA PHE A 133 -2.72 4.53 11.76
C PHE A 133 -3.69 5.00 10.68
N ALA A 134 -3.20 5.44 9.52
CA ALA A 134 -4.02 6.04 8.48
C ALA A 134 -3.95 5.26 7.16
N ASN A 135 -5.11 4.83 6.67
CA ASN A 135 -5.27 4.30 5.33
C ASN A 135 -5.84 5.39 4.43
N LEU A 136 -5.07 5.81 3.46
CA LEU A 136 -5.45 6.83 2.49
C LEU A 136 -6.01 6.16 1.23
N ARG A 137 -7.24 6.49 0.86
CA ARG A 137 -7.92 5.94 -0.33
C ARG A 137 -8.39 7.08 -1.22
N PRO A 138 -7.54 7.57 -2.13
CA PRO A 138 -7.96 8.56 -3.10
C PRO A 138 -8.90 7.93 -4.14
N ILE A 139 -9.96 8.64 -4.48
CA ILE A 139 -10.86 8.36 -5.59
C ILE A 139 -10.85 9.56 -6.49
N CYS A 140 -10.20 9.43 -7.63
CA CYS A 140 -10.26 10.38 -8.73
C CYS A 140 -10.76 9.66 -9.97
N LEU A 141 -11.51 10.36 -10.80
CA LEU A 141 -12.05 9.81 -12.03
C LEU A 141 -11.17 10.22 -13.20
N PHE A 142 -11.00 9.29 -14.12
CA PHE A 142 -10.38 9.57 -15.40
C PHE A 142 -11.48 9.89 -16.41
N ASP A 143 -11.34 10.97 -17.16
CA ASP A 143 -12.35 11.44 -18.11
C ASP A 143 -12.72 10.36 -19.15
N GLU A 144 -11.76 9.54 -19.53
CA GLU A 144 -11.93 8.43 -20.47
C GLU A 144 -12.80 7.28 -19.90
N LEU A 145 -12.97 7.21 -18.59
CA LEU A 145 -13.74 6.17 -17.91
C LEU A 145 -15.09 6.64 -17.37
N LEU A 146 -15.45 7.91 -17.54
CA LEU A 146 -16.71 8.46 -17.02
C LEU A 146 -17.95 7.71 -17.56
N ASP A 147 -17.92 7.35 -18.85
CA ASP A 147 -19.03 6.65 -19.51
C ASP A 147 -19.13 5.16 -19.14
N ALA A 148 -18.12 4.58 -18.48
CA ALA A 148 -18.14 3.23 -17.94
C ALA A 148 -18.86 3.13 -16.58
N SER A 149 -19.19 4.25 -15.95
CA SER A 149 -19.89 4.30 -14.66
C SER A 149 -21.39 4.02 -14.82
N PRO A 150 -22.02 3.31 -13.86
CA PRO A 150 -23.47 3.19 -13.79
C PRO A 150 -24.16 4.50 -13.34
N LEU A 151 -23.39 5.47 -12.82
CA LEU A 151 -23.88 6.77 -12.43
C LEU A 151 -23.84 7.74 -13.61
N ARG A 152 -24.74 8.73 -13.60
CA ARG A 152 -24.76 9.76 -14.63
C ARG A 152 -23.48 10.60 -14.61
N ARG A 153 -23.01 10.95 -15.80
CA ARG A 153 -21.78 11.72 -15.98
C ARG A 153 -21.77 13.04 -15.21
N ASP A 154 -22.88 13.78 -15.25
CA ASP A 154 -23.05 15.07 -14.57
C ASP A 154 -22.98 14.98 -13.03
N ILE A 155 -23.13 13.79 -12.47
CA ILE A 155 -23.01 13.54 -11.02
C ILE A 155 -21.58 13.23 -10.62
N ILE A 156 -20.83 12.54 -11.48
CA ILE A 156 -19.51 12.02 -11.13
C ILE A 156 -18.35 12.86 -11.68
N GLU A 157 -18.58 13.65 -12.71
CA GLU A 157 -17.56 14.50 -13.32
C GLU A 157 -16.94 15.44 -12.29
N GLY A 158 -15.60 15.50 -12.25
CA GLY A 158 -14.87 16.31 -11.27
C GLY A 158 -14.80 15.74 -9.85
N THR A 159 -15.24 14.50 -9.63
CA THR A 159 -15.12 13.86 -8.31
C THR A 159 -13.65 13.65 -7.94
N ASP A 160 -13.27 14.22 -6.80
CA ASP A 160 -11.97 14.04 -6.16
C ASP A 160 -12.18 13.89 -4.65
N ILE A 161 -12.08 12.67 -4.15
CA ILE A 161 -12.38 12.34 -2.76
C ILE A 161 -11.21 11.58 -2.15
N LEU A 162 -10.71 12.04 -1.01
CA LEU A 162 -9.76 11.29 -0.19
C LEU A 162 -10.48 10.70 1.02
N PHE A 163 -10.64 9.37 1.05
CA PHE A 163 -11.06 8.67 2.25
C PHE A 163 -9.86 8.43 3.16
N LEU A 164 -9.95 8.91 4.38
CA LEU A 164 -9.01 8.62 5.45
C LEU A 164 -9.66 7.64 6.43
N ARG A 165 -9.09 6.41 6.51
CA ARG A 165 -9.56 5.39 7.46
C ARG A 165 -8.53 5.19 8.57
N GLU A 166 -8.97 5.36 9.81
CA GLU A 166 -8.19 5.02 10.98
C GLU A 166 -8.00 3.49 11.08
N LEU A 167 -6.79 3.02 11.46
CA LEU A 167 -6.41 1.60 11.44
C LEU A 167 -5.87 1.06 12.75
N THR A 168 -5.74 1.86 13.80
CA THR A 168 -5.08 1.45 15.04
C THR A 168 -5.97 1.53 16.28
N GLY A 169 -7.13 2.15 16.17
CA GLY A 169 -8.09 2.31 17.25
C GLY A 169 -9.52 1.95 16.86
N GLY A 170 -10.45 2.22 17.75
CA GLY A 170 -11.87 2.05 17.55
C GLY A 170 -12.38 0.62 17.70
N ILE A 171 -13.60 0.38 17.21
CA ILE A 171 -14.37 -0.85 17.45
C ILE A 171 -13.68 -2.15 17.02
N TYR A 172 -12.79 -2.08 16.01
CA TYR A 172 -12.07 -3.26 15.51
C TYR A 172 -10.95 -3.72 16.44
N PHE A 173 -10.43 -2.85 17.30
CA PHE A 173 -9.31 -3.15 18.17
C PHE A 173 -9.73 -3.21 19.63
N GLY A 174 -10.98 -2.87 19.99
CA GLY A 174 -11.51 -2.90 21.34
C GLY A 174 -10.85 -1.94 22.33
N GLU A 175 -10.02 -1.04 21.83
CA GLU A 175 -9.34 0.00 22.60
C GLU A 175 -9.73 1.38 22.05
N PRO A 176 -9.94 2.41 22.91
CA PRO A 176 -10.29 3.75 22.47
C PRO A 176 -9.18 4.43 21.71
#